data_a7ae73a8c33219cf7d0483746afaebe3
#
_entry.id   a7ae73a8c33219cf7d0483746afaebe3
#
_cell.length_a   1.000
_cell.length_b   1.000
_cell.length_c   1.000
_cell.angle_alpha   90.00
_cell.angle_beta   90.00
_cell.angle_gamma   90.00
#
_symmetry.space_group_name_H-M   'P 1'
#
loop_
_entity.id
_entity.type
_entity.pdbx_description
1 polymer ?
#
loop_
_entity_poly.entity_id
_entity_poly.type
_entity_poly.pdbx_seq_one_letter_code
_entity_poly.pdbx_strand_id
1 'polypeptide(L)'
;MHDSFFDLIPSAPAEERVINEHPHLYPLPSRERRLRFNALPMKVIDAAILAIIMVAVVTSAVRAEKIRTAIPQANLNYLSIFVADAKGFFRDEGLENETVVISGPLSIAALLSGDIDYSGAGGSGMRAALKGAPVKGIMFQADKVTFYLVADPSVKTASDLKGKKIAIGSPGDTQDRVMTMFAERGGVSAKDIIRISMGSDTSTRVMAIKTGAANATTVDPGGLVFAQREGLHSLGFLGDLFPMPFQGFVTSEKKIRDNPGQIKRWLKGAIRGLMAVREKPEESVDLGIKKLQLGNATRAMIVEGTKNYLRAVSQPVPGLPSTEGIRNFLEYDIKIPMQIKEDIPPERLLYLQLVEEVKKEIEAGQRRTNR
;
A
#
# COMPACT_ATOMS: atom_id res chain seq x y z
N MET A 1 -22.55 -37.69 35.48
CA MET A 1 -21.61 -38.73 35.07
C MET A 1 -20.31 -38.00 34.86
N HIS A 2 -19.49 -37.78 35.88
CA HIS A 2 -18.46 -38.64 36.51
C HIS A 2 -17.55 -39.23 35.41
N ASP A 3 -16.23 -39.12 35.36
CA ASP A 3 -15.22 -39.15 36.43
C ASP A 3 -13.91 -38.50 35.97
N SER A 4 -13.29 -37.92 36.89
CA SER A 4 -11.93 -37.78 37.35
C SER A 4 -10.91 -38.81 36.87
N PHE A 5 -9.68 -38.37 36.62
CA PHE A 5 -8.47 -39.12 36.98
C PHE A 5 -7.33 -38.13 37.31
N PHE A 6 -7.06 -38.04 38.60
CA PHE A 6 -5.83 -37.56 39.22
C PHE A 6 -4.88 -38.76 39.40
N ASP A 7 -3.63 -38.44 39.68
CA ASP A 7 -2.54 -39.22 40.25
C ASP A 7 -1.54 -39.91 39.31
N LEU A 8 -0.28 -39.50 39.39
CA LEU A 8 0.77 -40.22 40.13
C LEU A 8 2.13 -39.55 39.99
N ILE A 9 2.61 -39.00 41.09
CA ILE A 9 4.02 -38.73 41.37
C ILE A 9 4.58 -39.97 42.06
N PRO A 10 5.82 -40.37 41.90
CA PRO A 10 6.58 -41.02 42.98
C PRO A 10 7.82 -40.21 43.40
N SER A 11 7.91 -40.14 44.71
CA SER A 11 8.92 -39.58 45.58
C SER A 11 10.21 -40.43 45.63
N ALA A 12 11.23 -39.76 46.12
CA ALA A 12 12.63 -40.17 46.40
C ALA A 12 12.82 -41.43 47.23
N PRO A 13 14.08 -41.88 47.35
CA PRO A 13 14.60 -41.96 48.72
C PRO A 13 15.99 -41.36 48.96
N ALA A 14 16.19 -41.00 50.23
CA ALA A 14 17.41 -40.56 50.84
C ALA A 14 18.24 -41.77 51.31
N GLU A 15 19.55 -41.65 51.27
CA GLU A 15 20.51 -42.45 52.06
C GLU A 15 21.66 -41.53 52.46
N GLU A 16 21.89 -41.44 53.54
CA GLU A 16 22.53 -41.66 54.87
C GLU A 16 24.07 -41.55 54.80
N ARG A 17 24.55 -40.85 55.81
CA ARG A 17 25.93 -40.52 56.20
C ARG A 17 26.78 -41.74 56.43
N VAL A 18 28.06 -41.63 56.17
CA VAL A 18 29.14 -42.27 56.95
C VAL A 18 30.30 -41.30 57.13
N ILE A 19 30.55 -40.98 58.39
CA ILE A 19 31.73 -40.24 58.88
C ILE A 19 32.85 -41.28 59.07
N ASN A 20 34.02 -40.93 58.57
CA ASN A 20 35.23 -41.56 59.15
C ASN A 20 36.40 -40.56 59.20
N GLU A 21 36.92 -40.43 60.40
CA GLU A 21 38.03 -39.55 60.81
C GLU A 21 39.40 -40.23 60.63
N HIS A 22 40.36 -39.35 60.41
CA HIS A 22 41.70 -39.24 60.99
C HIS A 22 42.91 -39.45 60.04
N PRO A 23 44.08 -38.96 60.43
CA PRO A 23 44.75 -37.80 59.82
C PRO A 23 46.16 -38.16 59.38
N HIS A 24 46.71 -37.47 58.42
CA HIS A 24 48.15 -37.35 58.26
C HIS A 24 48.57 -35.94 57.85
N LEU A 25 49.27 -35.33 58.79
CA LEU A 25 50.04 -34.09 58.61
C LEU A 25 51.19 -34.29 57.56
N TYR A 26 51.19 -33.42 56.54
CA TYR A 26 52.40 -33.06 55.85
C TYR A 26 52.50 -31.53 55.74
N PRO A 27 53.72 -30.94 55.89
CA PRO A 27 53.87 -29.50 55.92
C PRO A 27 53.86 -28.89 54.51
N LEU A 28 53.13 -27.79 54.42
CA LEU A 28 53.06 -26.96 53.20
C LEU A 28 54.38 -26.20 52.96
N PRO A 29 54.91 -26.14 51.73
CA PRO A 29 55.98 -25.22 51.41
C PRO A 29 55.37 -23.81 51.22
N SER A 30 55.83 -22.87 52.01
CA SER A 30 55.62 -21.45 51.90
C SER A 30 56.17 -20.92 50.57
N ARG A 31 55.29 -20.60 49.64
CA ARG A 31 55.58 -19.70 48.53
C ARG A 31 54.41 -18.73 48.33
N GLU A 32 54.46 -17.63 49.06
CA GLU A 32 53.66 -16.45 48.75
C GLU A 32 54.02 -15.93 47.37
N ARG A 33 53.29 -16.34 46.34
CA ARG A 33 53.17 -15.54 45.10
C ARG A 33 52.13 -14.50 45.34
N ARG A 34 52.53 -13.34 45.77
CA ARG A 34 51.72 -12.14 45.68
C ARG A 34 51.49 -11.84 44.19
N LEU A 35 50.31 -12.23 43.68
CA LEU A 35 49.84 -11.70 42.43
C LEU A 35 49.62 -10.18 42.67
N ARG A 36 50.56 -9.38 42.21
CA ARG A 36 50.35 -7.93 42.08
C ARG A 36 49.31 -7.73 40.98
N PHE A 37 48.06 -7.60 41.37
CA PHE A 37 47.08 -6.96 40.52
C PHE A 37 47.54 -5.51 40.37
N ASN A 38 48.14 -5.18 39.26
CA ASN A 38 48.30 -3.78 38.86
C ASN A 38 46.88 -3.23 38.61
N ALA A 39 46.35 -2.52 39.58
CA ALA A 39 45.09 -1.78 39.43
C ALA A 39 45.31 -0.81 38.29
N LEU A 40 44.55 -0.98 37.20
CA LEU A 40 44.52 0.00 36.12
C LEU A 40 44.14 1.36 36.74
N PRO A 41 44.81 2.46 36.35
CA PRO A 41 44.51 3.76 36.88
C PRO A 41 43.04 4.10 36.63
N MET A 42 42.36 4.60 37.66
CA MET A 42 40.92 4.88 37.66
C MET A 42 40.44 5.64 36.41
N LYS A 43 41.26 6.52 35.86
CA LYS A 43 41.02 7.25 34.58
C LYS A 43 40.89 6.34 33.35
N VAL A 44 41.52 5.16 33.34
CA VAL A 44 41.39 4.20 32.22
C VAL A 44 40.12 3.39 32.33
N ILE A 45 39.67 3.12 33.57
CA ILE A 45 38.40 2.44 33.84
C ILE A 45 37.24 3.37 33.47
N ASP A 46 37.33 4.66 33.83
CA ASP A 46 36.32 5.65 33.48
C ASP A 46 36.22 5.88 31.96
N ALA A 47 37.36 5.92 31.26
CA ALA A 47 37.40 6.02 29.81
C ALA A 47 36.81 4.79 29.11
N ALA A 48 37.08 3.58 29.65
CA ALA A 48 36.54 2.35 29.11
C ALA A 48 35.00 2.24 29.32
N ILE A 49 34.51 2.64 30.51
CA ILE A 49 33.07 2.71 30.82
C ILE A 49 32.39 3.73 29.93
N LEU A 50 32.98 4.90 29.73
CA LEU A 50 32.45 5.95 28.84
C LEU A 50 32.39 5.46 27.37
N ALA A 51 33.43 4.76 26.91
CA ALA A 51 33.47 4.13 25.58
C ALA A 51 32.40 3.05 25.41
N ILE A 52 32.18 2.20 26.42
CA ILE A 52 31.14 1.16 26.42
C ILE A 52 29.75 1.79 26.42
N ILE A 53 29.54 2.86 27.21
CA ILE A 53 28.28 3.60 27.23
C ILE A 53 28.06 4.29 25.87
N MET A 54 29.09 4.89 25.28
CA MET A 54 29.00 5.49 23.96
C MET A 54 28.70 4.46 22.85
N VAL A 55 29.30 3.28 22.90
CA VAL A 55 29.00 2.17 21.99
C VAL A 55 27.60 1.63 22.24
N ALA A 56 27.13 1.52 23.48
CA ALA A 56 25.78 1.07 23.82
C ALA A 56 24.71 2.08 23.36
N VAL A 57 24.99 3.37 23.37
CA VAL A 57 24.09 4.41 22.86
C VAL A 57 24.02 4.40 21.33
N VAL A 58 25.13 4.08 20.64
CA VAL A 58 25.18 3.99 19.16
C VAL A 58 24.53 2.68 18.65
N THR A 59 24.51 1.62 19.47
CA THR A 59 23.90 0.32 19.10
C THR A 59 22.44 0.17 19.57
N SER A 60 21.79 1.22 20.02
CA SER A 60 20.34 1.24 20.03
C SER A 60 19.88 1.14 18.58
N ALA A 61 19.86 -0.10 18.05
CA ALA A 61 19.24 -0.37 16.75
C ALA A 61 17.86 0.28 16.80
N VAL A 62 17.72 1.39 16.07
CA VAL A 62 16.41 2.05 15.92
C VAL A 62 15.50 0.98 15.33
N ARG A 63 14.73 0.33 16.18
CA ARG A 63 13.78 -0.69 15.74
C ARG A 63 12.85 -0.01 14.77
N ALA A 64 12.79 -0.54 13.55
CA ALA A 64 11.92 0.01 12.52
C ALA A 64 10.49 0.08 13.06
N GLU A 65 9.86 1.21 12.88
CA GLU A 65 8.49 1.46 13.32
C GLU A 65 7.54 0.63 12.46
N LYS A 66 6.75 -0.23 13.09
CA LYS A 66 5.77 -1.06 12.38
C LYS A 66 4.61 -0.23 11.92
N ILE A 67 4.27 -0.37 10.66
CA ILE A 67 3.14 0.30 10.02
C ILE A 67 2.34 -0.69 9.17
N ARG A 68 1.05 -0.40 8.99
CA ARG A 68 0.16 -1.19 8.13
C ARG A 68 -0.43 -0.33 7.02
N THR A 69 -0.23 -0.77 5.78
CA THR A 69 -0.82 -0.16 4.59
C THR A 69 -1.88 -1.07 4.01
N ALA A 70 -3.15 -0.67 4.06
CA ALA A 70 -4.22 -1.40 3.40
C ALA A 70 -4.35 -1.00 1.94
N ILE A 71 -4.58 -1.99 1.08
CA ILE A 71 -4.93 -1.80 -0.34
C ILE A 71 -6.23 -2.55 -0.63
N PRO A 72 -7.12 -2.02 -1.50
CA PRO A 72 -8.39 -2.69 -1.77
C PRO A 72 -8.26 -3.98 -2.57
N GLN A 73 -7.18 -4.13 -3.35
CA GLN A 73 -6.89 -5.31 -4.17
C GLN A 73 -5.39 -5.41 -4.42
N ALA A 74 -4.86 -6.64 -4.48
CA ALA A 74 -3.47 -6.90 -4.85
C ALA A 74 -3.33 -6.97 -6.38
N ASN A 75 -3.53 -5.85 -7.09
CA ASN A 75 -3.43 -5.73 -8.54
C ASN A 75 -2.31 -4.77 -8.96
N LEU A 76 -2.13 -4.58 -10.27
CA LEU A 76 -1.05 -3.75 -10.85
C LEU A 76 -1.06 -2.31 -10.35
N ASN A 77 -2.21 -1.79 -9.99
CA ASN A 77 -2.34 -0.43 -9.49
C ASN A 77 -1.58 -0.20 -8.16
N TYR A 78 -1.28 -1.27 -7.42
CA TYR A 78 -0.54 -1.23 -6.14
C TYR A 78 0.83 -1.92 -6.22
N LEU A 79 1.29 -2.27 -7.42
CA LEU A 79 2.62 -2.86 -7.64
C LEU A 79 3.73 -2.03 -6.97
N SER A 80 3.62 -0.70 -7.01
CA SER A 80 4.60 0.23 -6.42
C SER A 80 4.81 0.03 -4.92
N ILE A 81 3.77 -0.32 -4.17
CA ILE A 81 3.88 -0.59 -2.72
C ILE A 81 4.65 -1.88 -2.48
N PHE A 82 4.37 -2.94 -3.24
CA PHE A 82 5.12 -4.19 -3.15
C PHE A 82 6.59 -4.03 -3.58
N VAL A 83 6.85 -3.20 -4.58
CA VAL A 83 8.21 -2.85 -5.00
C VAL A 83 8.93 -2.04 -3.92
N ALA A 84 8.26 -1.09 -3.28
CA ALA A 84 8.83 -0.32 -2.17
C ALA A 84 9.24 -1.23 -1.01
N ASP A 85 8.41 -2.21 -0.65
CA ASP A 85 8.73 -3.22 0.36
C ASP A 85 9.92 -4.09 -0.06
N ALA A 86 9.89 -4.64 -1.28
CA ALA A 86 10.92 -5.54 -1.80
C ALA A 86 12.30 -4.87 -1.92
N LYS A 87 12.32 -3.61 -2.37
CA LYS A 87 13.56 -2.80 -2.47
C LYS A 87 14.00 -2.20 -1.13
N GLY A 88 13.22 -2.36 -0.08
CA GLY A 88 13.54 -1.84 1.25
C GLY A 88 13.35 -0.33 1.42
N PHE A 89 12.61 0.34 0.53
CA PHE A 89 12.45 1.80 0.59
C PHE A 89 11.74 2.28 1.84
N PHE A 90 10.83 1.50 2.41
CA PHE A 90 10.25 1.80 3.72
C PHE A 90 11.25 1.57 4.84
N ARG A 91 12.08 0.51 4.75
CA ARG A 91 13.15 0.23 5.75
C ARG A 91 14.22 1.31 5.78
N ASP A 92 14.60 1.86 4.63
CA ASP A 92 15.53 2.98 4.53
C ASP A 92 15.02 4.22 5.30
N GLU A 93 13.71 4.35 5.42
CA GLU A 93 13.03 5.41 6.17
C GLU A 93 12.71 4.98 7.63
N GLY A 94 13.25 3.85 8.10
CA GLY A 94 13.02 3.33 9.44
C GLY A 94 11.61 2.79 9.68
N LEU A 95 10.93 2.32 8.62
CA LEU A 95 9.58 1.75 8.68
C LEU A 95 9.60 0.27 8.29
N GLU A 96 8.87 -0.55 9.03
CA GLU A 96 8.54 -1.94 8.69
C GLU A 96 7.08 -1.99 8.23
N ASN A 97 6.86 -1.98 6.91
CA ASN A 97 5.52 -1.92 6.34
C ASN A 97 4.93 -3.32 6.16
N GLU A 98 3.71 -3.51 6.66
CA GLU A 98 2.88 -4.68 6.38
C GLU A 98 1.76 -4.26 5.43
N THR A 99 1.76 -4.82 4.21
CA THR A 99 0.68 -4.58 3.24
C THR A 99 -0.43 -5.60 3.42
N VAL A 100 -1.66 -5.13 3.69
CA VAL A 100 -2.86 -5.95 3.88
C VAL A 100 -3.93 -5.65 2.82
N VAL A 101 -4.70 -6.67 2.43
CA VAL A 101 -5.79 -6.48 1.47
C VAL A 101 -7.11 -6.35 2.24
N ILE A 102 -7.70 -5.15 2.20
CA ILE A 102 -8.96 -4.84 2.88
C ILE A 102 -9.81 -3.99 1.93
N SER A 103 -11.08 -4.38 1.71
CA SER A 103 -11.99 -3.63 0.85
C SER A 103 -12.17 -2.17 1.29
N GLY A 104 -12.48 -1.27 0.36
CA GLY A 104 -12.48 0.17 0.57
C GLY A 104 -13.22 0.64 1.83
N PRO A 105 -14.53 0.35 2.00
CA PRO A 105 -15.26 0.80 3.18
C PRO A 105 -14.72 0.23 4.49
N LEU A 106 -14.33 -1.05 4.51
CA LEU A 106 -13.76 -1.70 5.70
C LEU A 106 -12.39 -1.13 6.07
N SER A 107 -11.58 -0.78 5.06
CA SER A 107 -10.27 -0.17 5.33
C SER A 107 -10.39 1.21 5.97
N ILE A 108 -11.46 1.98 5.69
CA ILE A 108 -11.68 3.26 6.36
C ILE A 108 -12.08 3.04 7.82
N ALA A 109 -12.90 2.04 8.13
CA ALA A 109 -13.19 1.68 9.52
C ALA A 109 -11.92 1.25 10.28
N ALA A 110 -11.08 0.39 9.68
CA ALA A 110 -9.80 -0.03 10.24
C ALA A 110 -8.80 1.13 10.43
N LEU A 111 -8.84 2.14 9.56
CA LEU A 111 -8.05 3.36 9.71
C LEU A 111 -8.50 4.20 10.90
N LEU A 112 -9.79 4.28 11.14
CA LEU A 112 -10.37 5.05 12.25
C LEU A 112 -10.17 4.36 13.61
N SER A 113 -10.18 3.01 13.64
CA SER A 113 -9.83 2.23 14.85
C SER A 113 -8.33 2.24 15.15
N GLY A 114 -7.48 2.55 14.17
CA GLY A 114 -6.02 2.51 14.30
C GLY A 114 -5.40 1.13 14.02
N ASP A 115 -6.18 0.19 13.46
CA ASP A 115 -5.69 -1.13 13.07
C ASP A 115 -4.77 -1.06 11.84
N ILE A 116 -4.90 -0.01 11.03
CA ILE A 116 -4.02 0.33 9.92
C ILE A 116 -3.62 1.82 9.97
N ASP A 117 -2.52 2.16 9.31
CA ASP A 117 -1.98 3.51 9.26
C ASP A 117 -2.35 4.27 7.98
N TYR A 118 -2.40 3.55 6.86
CA TYR A 118 -2.66 4.10 5.54
C TYR A 118 -3.63 3.21 4.77
N SER A 119 -4.51 3.84 4.00
CA SER A 119 -5.42 3.10 3.11
C SER A 119 -5.33 3.62 1.68
N GLY A 120 -5.11 2.71 0.72
CA GLY A 120 -5.16 2.97 -0.72
C GLY A 120 -6.57 3.13 -1.28
N ALA A 121 -7.60 3.07 -0.44
CA ALA A 121 -8.99 3.28 -0.82
C ALA A 121 -9.36 4.79 -0.83
N GLY A 122 -8.57 5.61 -1.52
CA GLY A 122 -8.65 7.07 -1.50
C GLY A 122 -10.05 7.62 -1.76
N GLY A 123 -10.70 7.16 -2.83
CA GLY A 123 -12.07 7.61 -3.15
C GLY A 123 -13.08 7.29 -2.04
N SER A 124 -13.01 6.11 -1.44
CA SER A 124 -13.85 5.74 -0.29
C SER A 124 -13.56 6.61 0.92
N GLY A 125 -12.28 6.86 1.21
CA GLY A 125 -11.86 7.71 2.33
C GLY A 125 -12.32 9.16 2.17
N MET A 126 -12.15 9.74 0.99
CA MET A 126 -12.56 11.13 0.74
C MET A 126 -14.07 11.31 0.75
N ARG A 127 -14.83 10.32 0.27
CA ARG A 127 -16.29 10.32 0.44
C ARG A 127 -16.72 10.14 1.91
N ALA A 128 -15.98 9.37 2.69
CA ALA A 128 -16.20 9.28 4.14
C ALA A 128 -15.86 10.59 4.85
N ALA A 129 -14.75 11.25 4.48
CA ALA A 129 -14.35 12.56 5.00
C ALA A 129 -15.45 13.62 4.77
N LEU A 130 -16.07 13.59 3.60
CA LEU A 130 -17.18 14.50 3.30
C LEU A 130 -18.39 14.28 4.20
N LYS A 131 -18.62 13.05 4.64
CA LYS A 131 -19.66 12.67 5.62
C LYS A 131 -19.20 12.87 7.08
N GLY A 132 -18.05 13.51 7.31
CA GLY A 132 -17.55 13.84 8.65
C GLY A 132 -16.56 12.85 9.24
N ALA A 133 -16.13 11.82 8.50
CA ALA A 133 -15.07 10.96 8.99
C ALA A 133 -13.72 11.73 9.07
N PRO A 134 -12.94 11.64 10.18
CA PRO A 134 -11.71 12.39 10.38
C PRO A 134 -10.53 11.75 9.63
N VAL A 135 -10.60 11.72 8.31
CA VAL A 135 -9.58 11.20 7.40
C VAL A 135 -9.30 12.19 6.27
N LYS A 136 -8.08 12.16 5.73
CA LYS A 136 -7.64 13.02 4.61
C LYS A 136 -6.88 12.21 3.58
N GLY A 137 -7.05 12.57 2.30
CA GLY A 137 -6.17 12.13 1.23
C GLY A 137 -4.80 12.81 1.34
N ILE A 138 -3.72 12.01 1.26
CA ILE A 138 -2.35 12.49 1.47
C ILE A 138 -1.46 12.38 0.23
N MET A 139 -1.84 11.58 -0.76
CA MET A 139 -1.19 11.49 -2.07
C MET A 139 -2.08 10.77 -3.07
N PHE A 140 -1.71 10.88 -4.36
CA PHE A 140 -2.27 10.06 -5.44
C PHE A 140 -1.15 9.39 -6.23
N GLN A 141 -1.32 8.13 -6.60
CA GLN A 141 -0.31 7.41 -7.38
C GLN A 141 -0.34 7.76 -8.86
N ALA A 142 -1.51 8.09 -9.38
CA ALA A 142 -1.73 8.40 -10.78
C ALA A 142 -2.46 9.74 -10.95
N ASP A 143 -2.14 10.48 -12.01
CA ASP A 143 -2.76 11.77 -12.35
C ASP A 143 -4.01 11.60 -13.20
N LYS A 144 -4.21 10.40 -13.73
CA LYS A 144 -5.35 10.01 -14.56
C LYS A 144 -5.96 8.74 -14.01
N VAL A 145 -7.25 8.52 -14.27
CA VAL A 145 -7.84 7.18 -14.05
C VAL A 145 -7.13 6.15 -14.91
N THR A 146 -6.91 4.95 -14.39
CA THR A 146 -6.13 3.91 -15.05
C THR A 146 -6.96 2.96 -15.89
N PHE A 147 -8.23 3.28 -16.16
CA PHE A 147 -9.18 2.36 -16.77
C PHE A 147 -9.20 2.41 -18.30
N TYR A 148 -9.51 1.26 -18.86
CA TYR A 148 -9.83 1.04 -20.26
C TYR A 148 -11.27 0.53 -20.37
N LEU A 149 -11.99 0.93 -21.41
CA LEU A 149 -13.26 0.33 -21.75
C LEU A 149 -13.02 -0.77 -22.78
N VAL A 150 -13.45 -1.99 -22.46
CA VAL A 150 -13.40 -3.15 -23.36
C VAL A 150 -14.82 -3.64 -23.66
N ALA A 151 -15.03 -4.12 -24.86
CA ALA A 151 -16.36 -4.47 -25.36
C ALA A 151 -16.35 -5.60 -26.38
N ASP A 152 -17.52 -6.16 -26.60
CA ASP A 152 -17.80 -7.03 -27.74
C ASP A 152 -17.83 -6.22 -29.07
N PRO A 153 -17.78 -6.88 -30.25
CA PRO A 153 -17.75 -6.19 -31.53
C PRO A 153 -18.97 -5.32 -31.85
N SER A 154 -20.09 -5.44 -31.13
CA SER A 154 -21.29 -4.62 -31.33
C SER A 154 -21.21 -3.21 -30.74
N VAL A 155 -20.23 -2.96 -29.87
CA VAL A 155 -20.02 -1.67 -29.23
C VAL A 155 -18.72 -1.06 -29.76
N LYS A 156 -18.79 -0.08 -30.62
CA LYS A 156 -17.65 0.59 -31.28
C LYS A 156 -17.46 2.03 -30.79
N THR A 157 -18.50 2.62 -30.28
CA THR A 157 -18.55 4.02 -29.81
C THR A 157 -19.30 4.13 -28.51
N ALA A 158 -19.23 5.29 -27.84
CA ALA A 158 -19.98 5.55 -26.63
C ALA A 158 -21.50 5.50 -26.85
N SER A 159 -22.00 5.91 -28.05
CA SER A 159 -23.43 5.87 -28.38
C SER A 159 -23.98 4.45 -28.50
N ASP A 160 -23.15 3.47 -28.84
CA ASP A 160 -23.56 2.08 -28.94
C ASP A 160 -23.87 1.43 -27.56
N LEU A 161 -23.49 2.08 -26.46
CA LEU A 161 -23.78 1.62 -25.12
C LEU A 161 -25.28 1.73 -24.74
N LYS A 162 -26.10 2.43 -25.52
CA LYS A 162 -27.55 2.55 -25.27
C LYS A 162 -28.23 1.17 -25.28
N GLY A 163 -28.90 0.84 -24.18
CA GLY A 163 -29.59 -0.44 -24.02
C GLY A 163 -28.66 -1.64 -23.80
N LYS A 164 -27.33 -1.45 -23.73
CA LYS A 164 -26.38 -2.53 -23.53
C LYS A 164 -26.23 -2.91 -22.08
N LYS A 165 -25.88 -4.19 -21.88
CA LYS A 165 -25.54 -4.77 -20.59
C LYS A 165 -24.07 -4.50 -20.28
N ILE A 166 -23.82 -3.75 -19.21
CA ILE A 166 -22.46 -3.38 -18.79
C ILE A 166 -22.12 -4.10 -17.48
N ALA A 167 -21.10 -4.94 -17.51
CA ALA A 167 -20.59 -5.58 -16.32
C ALA A 167 -19.80 -4.56 -15.48
N ILE A 168 -20.18 -4.38 -14.22
CA ILE A 168 -19.56 -3.45 -13.27
C ILE A 168 -19.09 -4.18 -12.02
N GLY A 169 -18.14 -3.59 -11.28
CA GLY A 169 -17.71 -4.09 -9.98
C GLY A 169 -18.81 -3.90 -8.95
N SER A 170 -19.06 -2.67 -8.59
CA SER A 170 -20.13 -2.27 -7.68
C SER A 170 -20.79 -0.98 -8.16
N PRO A 171 -22.11 -0.83 -7.99
CA PRO A 171 -22.80 0.38 -8.38
C PRO A 171 -22.19 1.62 -7.70
N GLY A 172 -21.87 2.63 -8.50
CA GLY A 172 -21.32 3.91 -8.02
C GLY A 172 -19.85 3.85 -7.59
N ASP A 173 -19.12 2.78 -7.85
CA ASP A 173 -17.66 2.79 -7.74
C ASP A 173 -17.04 3.68 -8.86
N THR A 174 -15.75 3.99 -8.75
CA THR A 174 -15.09 4.88 -9.73
C THR A 174 -15.11 4.29 -11.15
N GLN A 175 -15.06 2.96 -11.31
CA GLN A 175 -15.15 2.31 -12.63
C GLN A 175 -16.53 2.51 -13.28
N ASP A 176 -17.60 2.28 -12.52
CA ASP A 176 -18.98 2.50 -12.99
C ASP A 176 -19.22 3.97 -13.37
N ARG A 177 -18.69 4.91 -12.58
CA ARG A 177 -18.84 6.34 -12.87
C ARG A 177 -18.10 6.75 -14.14
N VAL A 178 -16.84 6.36 -14.29
CA VAL A 178 -16.05 6.72 -15.48
C VAL A 178 -16.65 6.10 -16.74
N MET A 179 -17.18 4.90 -16.67
CA MET A 179 -17.92 4.27 -17.74
C MET A 179 -19.22 5.04 -18.06
N THR A 180 -19.96 5.45 -17.04
CA THR A 180 -21.17 6.28 -17.20
C THR A 180 -20.85 7.60 -17.88
N MET A 181 -19.81 8.31 -17.44
CA MET A 181 -19.36 9.55 -18.05
C MET A 181 -18.94 9.36 -19.52
N PHE A 182 -18.33 8.21 -19.83
CA PHE A 182 -17.98 7.87 -21.22
C PHE A 182 -19.26 7.72 -22.07
N ALA A 183 -20.27 7.01 -21.57
CA ALA A 183 -21.54 6.85 -22.25
C ALA A 183 -22.28 8.19 -22.45
N GLU A 184 -22.30 9.05 -21.43
CA GLU A 184 -22.90 10.39 -21.48
C GLU A 184 -22.25 11.29 -22.51
N ARG A 185 -20.94 11.20 -22.73
CA ARG A 185 -20.25 11.89 -23.84
C ARG A 185 -20.74 11.44 -25.21
N GLY A 186 -21.22 10.21 -25.33
CA GLY A 186 -21.87 9.69 -26.54
C GLY A 186 -23.38 9.96 -26.60
N GLY A 187 -23.91 10.78 -25.71
CA GLY A 187 -25.35 11.10 -25.64
C GLY A 187 -26.20 10.00 -25.03
N VAL A 188 -25.60 9.01 -24.35
CA VAL A 188 -26.33 7.90 -23.68
C VAL A 188 -26.54 8.23 -22.22
N SER A 189 -27.79 8.37 -21.80
CA SER A 189 -28.12 8.61 -20.39
C SER A 189 -27.72 7.41 -19.51
N ALA A 190 -27.32 7.70 -18.27
CA ALA A 190 -27.06 6.67 -17.26
C ALA A 190 -28.23 5.69 -17.05
N LYS A 191 -29.48 6.13 -17.33
CA LYS A 191 -30.71 5.31 -17.23
C LYS A 191 -30.84 4.32 -18.39
N ASP A 192 -30.21 4.61 -19.51
CA ASP A 192 -30.28 3.80 -20.73
C ASP A 192 -29.25 2.65 -20.75
N ILE A 193 -28.48 2.50 -19.67
CA ILE A 193 -27.46 1.46 -19.51
C ILE A 193 -27.96 0.41 -18.52
N ILE A 194 -27.87 -0.86 -18.90
CA ILE A 194 -28.22 -1.99 -18.02
C ILE A 194 -26.96 -2.42 -17.26
N ARG A 195 -26.86 -2.06 -15.98
CA ARG A 195 -25.73 -2.44 -15.12
C ARG A 195 -25.91 -3.82 -14.53
N ILE A 196 -24.88 -4.67 -14.65
CA ILE A 196 -24.84 -5.99 -14.04
C ILE A 196 -23.66 -6.01 -13.08
N SER A 197 -23.97 -6.02 -11.77
CA SER A 197 -22.94 -6.11 -10.73
C SER A 197 -22.37 -7.53 -10.66
N MET A 198 -21.05 -7.66 -10.88
CA MET A 198 -20.32 -8.94 -10.92
C MET A 198 -19.13 -8.98 -9.97
N GLY A 199 -19.00 -7.96 -9.11
CA GLY A 199 -17.88 -7.85 -8.19
C GLY A 199 -16.59 -7.35 -8.84
N SER A 200 -15.55 -7.23 -8.04
CA SER A 200 -14.29 -6.59 -8.42
C SER A 200 -13.38 -7.45 -9.31
N ASP A 201 -13.68 -8.74 -9.48
CA ASP A 201 -12.85 -9.61 -10.32
C ASP A 201 -13.00 -9.27 -11.81
N THR A 202 -11.92 -8.76 -12.39
CA THR A 202 -11.87 -8.35 -13.79
C THR A 202 -12.05 -9.53 -14.73
N SER A 203 -11.54 -10.71 -14.40
CA SER A 203 -11.64 -11.92 -15.24
C SER A 203 -13.09 -12.33 -15.43
N THR A 204 -13.87 -12.34 -14.34
CA THR A 204 -15.31 -12.64 -14.37
C THR A 204 -16.05 -11.70 -15.30
N ARG A 205 -15.79 -10.38 -15.23
CA ARG A 205 -16.46 -9.39 -16.09
C ARG A 205 -16.07 -9.52 -17.57
N VAL A 206 -14.80 -9.79 -17.85
CA VAL A 206 -14.31 -10.03 -19.22
C VAL A 206 -14.94 -11.30 -19.79
N MET A 207 -15.01 -12.39 -19.02
CA MET A 207 -15.64 -13.63 -19.45
C MET A 207 -17.15 -13.49 -19.65
N ALA A 208 -17.82 -12.62 -18.90
CA ALA A 208 -19.23 -12.29 -19.13
C ALA A 208 -19.48 -11.67 -20.52
N ILE A 209 -18.54 -10.85 -21.02
CA ILE A 209 -18.62 -10.34 -22.40
C ILE A 209 -18.40 -11.46 -23.39
N LYS A 210 -17.41 -12.30 -23.17
CA LYS A 210 -17.09 -13.44 -24.04
C LYS A 210 -18.27 -14.39 -24.23
N THR A 211 -19.04 -14.63 -23.16
CA THR A 211 -20.22 -15.51 -23.16
C THR A 211 -21.54 -14.80 -23.57
N GLY A 212 -21.50 -13.49 -23.86
CA GLY A 212 -22.70 -12.71 -24.22
C GLY A 212 -23.59 -12.31 -23.04
N ALA A 213 -23.15 -12.56 -21.80
CA ALA A 213 -23.89 -12.11 -20.60
C ALA A 213 -23.80 -10.59 -20.40
N ALA A 214 -22.71 -9.96 -20.89
CA ALA A 214 -22.53 -8.51 -20.94
C ALA A 214 -22.00 -8.10 -22.32
N ASN A 215 -22.03 -6.77 -22.62
CA ASN A 215 -21.53 -6.21 -23.87
C ASN A 215 -20.24 -5.41 -23.68
N ALA A 216 -20.02 -4.84 -22.51
CA ALA A 216 -18.83 -4.07 -22.20
C ALA A 216 -18.51 -4.09 -20.70
N THR A 217 -17.29 -3.74 -20.35
CA THR A 217 -16.84 -3.49 -18.97
C THR A 217 -15.66 -2.54 -18.95
N THR A 218 -15.44 -1.87 -17.84
CA THR A 218 -14.16 -1.20 -17.58
C THR A 218 -13.19 -2.18 -16.94
N VAL A 219 -11.93 -2.11 -17.37
CA VAL A 219 -10.84 -2.95 -16.86
C VAL A 219 -9.67 -2.09 -16.43
N ASP A 220 -8.87 -2.60 -15.50
CA ASP A 220 -7.58 -2.06 -15.16
C ASP A 220 -6.52 -2.38 -16.26
N PRO A 221 -5.29 -1.88 -16.16
CA PRO A 221 -4.26 -2.12 -17.16
C PRO A 221 -3.91 -3.59 -17.39
N GLY A 222 -3.97 -4.42 -16.34
CA GLY A 222 -3.78 -5.87 -16.46
C GLY A 222 -4.95 -6.56 -17.13
N GLY A 223 -6.16 -6.14 -16.78
CA GLY A 223 -7.41 -6.62 -17.37
C GLY A 223 -7.54 -6.29 -18.85
N LEU A 224 -6.96 -5.16 -19.32
CA LEU A 224 -6.89 -4.85 -20.77
C LEU A 224 -6.16 -5.96 -21.53
N VAL A 225 -4.98 -6.34 -21.07
CA VAL A 225 -4.18 -7.37 -21.73
C VAL A 225 -4.91 -8.72 -21.74
N PHE A 226 -5.60 -9.05 -20.62
CA PHE A 226 -6.43 -10.24 -20.56
C PHE A 226 -7.61 -10.17 -21.56
N ALA A 227 -8.36 -9.07 -21.59
CA ALA A 227 -9.48 -8.87 -22.48
C ALA A 227 -9.08 -8.97 -23.97
N GLN A 228 -7.94 -8.38 -24.35
CA GLN A 228 -7.40 -8.44 -25.71
C GLN A 228 -7.05 -9.88 -26.12
N ARG A 229 -6.49 -10.68 -25.21
CA ARG A 229 -6.24 -12.10 -25.47
C ARG A 229 -7.51 -12.93 -25.65
N GLU A 230 -8.58 -12.54 -24.95
CA GLU A 230 -9.90 -13.14 -25.13
C GLU A 230 -10.61 -12.67 -26.42
N GLY A 231 -9.97 -11.84 -27.22
CA GLY A 231 -10.48 -11.34 -28.49
C GLY A 231 -11.44 -10.15 -28.37
N LEU A 232 -11.49 -9.51 -27.19
CA LEU A 232 -12.25 -8.28 -27.02
C LEU A 232 -11.44 -7.07 -27.46
N HIS A 233 -12.11 -6.05 -27.98
CA HIS A 233 -11.45 -4.82 -28.35
C HIS A 233 -11.58 -3.74 -27.28
N SER A 234 -10.64 -2.79 -27.28
CA SER A 234 -10.67 -1.63 -26.40
C SER A 234 -11.21 -0.41 -27.14
N LEU A 235 -12.12 0.32 -26.50
CA LEU A 235 -12.57 1.63 -26.98
C LEU A 235 -11.63 2.77 -26.54
N GLY A 236 -10.56 2.45 -25.82
CA GLY A 236 -9.50 3.39 -25.48
C GLY A 236 -9.20 3.52 -24.00
N PHE A 237 -8.22 4.35 -23.70
CA PHE A 237 -7.79 4.70 -22.37
C PHE A 237 -8.64 5.84 -21.83
N LEU A 238 -9.45 5.56 -20.81
CA LEU A 238 -10.39 6.53 -20.25
C LEU A 238 -9.69 7.67 -19.50
N GLY A 239 -8.45 7.47 -19.07
CA GLY A 239 -7.64 8.50 -18.43
C GLY A 239 -7.30 9.69 -19.34
N ASP A 240 -7.29 9.51 -20.66
CA ASP A 240 -7.11 10.63 -21.61
C ASP A 240 -8.39 11.46 -21.77
N LEU A 241 -9.55 10.87 -21.47
CA LEU A 241 -10.84 11.54 -21.55
C LEU A 241 -11.25 12.19 -20.21
N PHE A 242 -10.78 11.60 -19.10
CA PHE A 242 -11.10 12.03 -17.74
C PHE A 242 -9.82 12.19 -16.92
N PRO A 243 -9.07 13.30 -17.12
CA PRO A 243 -7.82 13.56 -16.43
C PRO A 243 -8.09 13.97 -14.97
N MET A 244 -8.37 12.99 -14.14
CA MET A 244 -8.50 13.17 -12.70
C MET A 244 -7.59 12.16 -11.97
N PRO A 245 -6.94 12.58 -10.86
CA PRO A 245 -6.03 11.71 -10.11
C PRO A 245 -6.77 10.48 -9.56
N PHE A 246 -6.04 9.38 -9.51
CA PHE A 246 -6.57 8.09 -9.10
C PHE A 246 -5.63 7.38 -8.13
N GLN A 247 -6.15 6.40 -7.38
CA GLN A 247 -5.40 5.64 -6.38
C GLN A 247 -4.78 6.52 -5.31
N GLY A 248 -5.63 7.35 -4.71
CA GLY A 248 -5.24 8.15 -3.56
C GLY A 248 -5.05 7.28 -2.32
N PHE A 249 -4.05 7.65 -1.52
CA PHE A 249 -3.91 7.14 -0.16
C PHE A 249 -4.48 8.13 0.83
N VAL A 250 -5.14 7.60 1.85
CA VAL A 250 -5.70 8.36 2.96
C VAL A 250 -5.10 7.91 4.29
N THR A 251 -5.08 8.83 5.25
CA THR A 251 -4.75 8.56 6.65
C THR A 251 -5.69 9.32 7.58
N SER A 252 -5.67 9.02 8.89
CA SER A 252 -6.50 9.71 9.87
C SER A 252 -5.98 11.12 10.18
N GLU A 253 -6.88 12.06 10.46
CA GLU A 253 -6.49 13.39 10.94
C GLU A 253 -5.70 13.33 12.25
N LYS A 254 -5.99 12.33 13.10
CA LYS A 254 -5.21 12.06 14.31
C LYS A 254 -3.74 11.81 13.95
N LYS A 255 -3.45 10.93 12.98
CA LYS A 255 -2.08 10.63 12.55
C LYS A 255 -1.40 11.85 11.93
N ILE A 256 -2.13 12.68 11.18
CA ILE A 256 -1.59 13.92 10.63
C ILE A 256 -1.13 14.87 11.74
N ARG A 257 -1.88 14.99 12.82
CA ARG A 257 -1.52 15.84 13.96
C ARG A 257 -0.39 15.25 14.79
N ASP A 258 -0.49 13.96 15.12
CA ASP A 258 0.34 13.33 16.15
C ASP A 258 1.68 12.82 15.58
N ASN A 259 1.72 12.43 14.29
CA ASN A 259 2.91 11.83 13.69
C ASN A 259 3.14 12.20 12.21
N PRO A 260 3.23 13.49 11.87
CA PRO A 260 3.47 13.92 10.48
C PRO A 260 4.82 13.43 9.94
N GLY A 261 5.81 13.24 10.81
CA GLY A 261 7.12 12.70 10.44
C GLY A 261 7.06 11.26 9.92
N GLN A 262 6.21 10.39 10.50
CA GLN A 262 5.99 9.04 10.00
C GLN A 262 5.32 9.09 8.61
N ILE A 263 4.35 9.98 8.41
CA ILE A 263 3.68 10.15 7.11
C ILE A 263 4.70 10.55 6.04
N LYS A 264 5.59 11.50 6.31
CA LYS A 264 6.66 11.90 5.36
C LYS A 264 7.58 10.74 5.01
N ARG A 265 7.99 9.94 5.98
CA ARG A 265 8.81 8.74 5.77
C ARG A 265 8.08 7.71 4.91
N TRP A 266 6.81 7.46 5.19
CA TRP A 266 5.97 6.56 4.39
C TRP A 266 5.82 7.07 2.94
N LEU A 267 5.53 8.36 2.75
CA LEU A 267 5.41 9.00 1.44
C LEU A 267 6.70 8.84 0.62
N LYS A 268 7.88 9.04 1.24
CA LYS A 268 9.18 8.82 0.57
C LYS A 268 9.32 7.38 0.06
N GLY A 269 9.02 6.39 0.89
CA GLY A 269 9.06 4.98 0.50
C GLY A 269 8.10 4.68 -0.65
N ALA A 270 6.84 5.12 -0.55
CA ALA A 270 5.81 4.90 -1.56
C ALA A 270 6.14 5.57 -2.91
N ILE A 271 6.61 6.82 -2.89
CA ILE A 271 7.01 7.55 -4.10
C ILE A 271 8.23 6.89 -4.76
N ARG A 272 9.24 6.50 -3.99
CA ARG A 272 10.41 5.77 -4.51
C ARG A 272 10.00 4.44 -5.16
N GLY A 273 9.02 3.72 -4.57
CA GLY A 273 8.45 2.52 -5.17
C GLY A 273 7.81 2.79 -6.53
N LEU A 274 7.04 3.87 -6.63
CA LEU A 274 6.39 4.26 -7.89
C LEU A 274 7.40 4.69 -8.96
N MET A 275 8.44 5.42 -8.56
CA MET A 275 9.56 5.80 -9.45
C MET A 275 10.31 4.56 -9.95
N ALA A 276 10.59 3.59 -9.08
CA ALA A 276 11.26 2.34 -9.46
C ALA A 276 10.44 1.53 -10.48
N VAL A 277 9.11 1.45 -10.32
CA VAL A 277 8.21 0.82 -11.32
C VAL A 277 8.32 1.51 -12.66
N ARG A 278 8.40 2.84 -12.69
CA ARG A 278 8.53 3.62 -13.91
C ARG A 278 9.88 3.44 -14.59
N GLU A 279 10.96 3.47 -13.82
CA GLU A 279 12.32 3.37 -14.34
C GLU A 279 12.65 1.96 -14.84
N LYS A 280 12.16 0.94 -14.14
CA LYS A 280 12.44 -0.47 -14.42
C LYS A 280 11.19 -1.33 -14.29
N PRO A 281 10.22 -1.21 -15.21
CA PRO A 281 8.93 -1.89 -15.09
C PRO A 281 9.06 -3.42 -15.04
N GLU A 282 9.96 -4.02 -15.83
CA GLU A 282 10.15 -5.47 -15.87
C GLU A 282 10.76 -6.02 -14.58
N GLU A 283 11.82 -5.40 -14.06
CA GLU A 283 12.40 -5.73 -12.75
C GLU A 283 11.36 -5.58 -11.63
N SER A 284 10.57 -4.53 -11.69
CA SER A 284 9.52 -4.25 -10.70
C SER A 284 8.41 -5.30 -10.71
N VAL A 285 8.04 -5.79 -11.89
CA VAL A 285 7.12 -6.93 -12.00
C VAL A 285 7.71 -8.16 -11.35
N ASP A 286 8.98 -8.50 -11.61
CA ASP A 286 9.65 -9.67 -11.03
C ASP A 286 9.67 -9.61 -9.49
N LEU A 287 9.85 -8.42 -8.92
CA LEU A 287 9.83 -8.20 -7.48
C LEU A 287 8.42 -8.34 -6.86
N GLY A 288 7.40 -7.88 -7.57
CA GLY A 288 6.03 -7.80 -7.04
C GLY A 288 5.09 -8.93 -7.45
N ILE A 289 5.40 -9.69 -8.51
CA ILE A 289 4.48 -10.63 -9.14
C ILE A 289 3.88 -11.67 -8.17
N LYS A 290 4.67 -12.15 -7.22
CA LYS A 290 4.22 -13.15 -6.22
C LYS A 290 3.20 -12.60 -5.22
N LYS A 291 3.09 -11.28 -5.11
CA LYS A 291 2.16 -10.59 -4.21
C LYS A 291 0.88 -10.15 -4.91
N LEU A 292 0.88 -10.17 -6.25
CA LEU A 292 -0.28 -9.79 -7.06
C LEU A 292 -1.25 -10.96 -7.20
N GLN A 293 -2.54 -10.65 -7.18
CA GLN A 293 -3.63 -11.61 -7.38
C GLN A 293 -4.20 -11.42 -8.79
N LEU A 294 -3.46 -11.89 -9.80
CA LEU A 294 -3.77 -11.66 -11.22
C LEU A 294 -4.22 -12.95 -11.95
N GLY A 295 -4.66 -13.96 -11.20
CA GLY A 295 -5.15 -15.23 -11.78
C GLY A 295 -4.13 -15.86 -12.73
N ASN A 296 -4.57 -16.21 -13.94
CA ASN A 296 -3.73 -16.86 -14.95
C ASN A 296 -2.90 -15.90 -15.80
N ALA A 297 -2.67 -14.64 -15.34
CA ALA A 297 -1.87 -13.69 -16.08
C ALA A 297 -0.40 -14.14 -16.17
N THR A 298 0.14 -14.17 -17.38
CA THR A 298 1.56 -14.46 -17.60
C THR A 298 2.43 -13.24 -17.24
N ARG A 299 3.73 -13.48 -16.96
CA ARG A 299 4.69 -12.38 -16.74
C ARG A 299 4.64 -11.33 -17.84
N ALA A 300 4.59 -11.76 -19.10
CA ALA A 300 4.53 -10.82 -20.23
C ALA A 300 3.27 -9.93 -20.19
N MET A 301 2.10 -10.49 -19.85
CA MET A 301 0.86 -9.71 -19.66
C MET A 301 1.00 -8.69 -18.53
N ILE A 302 1.64 -9.08 -17.45
CA ILE A 302 1.81 -8.21 -16.28
C ILE A 302 2.75 -7.06 -16.62
N VAL A 303 3.84 -7.32 -17.35
CA VAL A 303 4.77 -6.29 -17.84
C VAL A 303 4.05 -5.31 -18.78
N GLU A 304 3.28 -5.83 -19.74
CA GLU A 304 2.51 -4.99 -20.66
C GLU A 304 1.46 -4.16 -19.91
N GLY A 305 0.70 -4.78 -19.00
CA GLY A 305 -0.24 -4.08 -18.14
C GLY A 305 0.44 -2.98 -17.30
N THR A 306 1.66 -3.24 -16.80
CA THR A 306 2.45 -2.24 -16.06
C THR A 306 2.83 -1.06 -16.97
N LYS A 307 3.26 -1.30 -18.20
CA LYS A 307 3.53 -0.24 -19.19
C LYS A 307 2.27 0.59 -19.48
N ASN A 308 1.13 -0.06 -19.59
CA ASN A 308 -0.17 0.63 -19.75
C ASN A 308 -0.53 1.48 -18.52
N TYR A 309 -0.27 0.99 -17.31
CA TYR A 309 -0.48 1.73 -16.07
C TYR A 309 0.36 3.01 -16.01
N LEU A 310 1.62 2.92 -16.46
CA LEU A 310 2.55 4.06 -16.42
C LEU A 310 2.12 5.25 -17.28
N ARG A 311 1.17 5.09 -18.20
CA ARG A 311 0.55 6.21 -18.94
C ARG A 311 -0.21 7.18 -18.02
N ALA A 312 -0.60 6.72 -16.83
CA ALA A 312 -1.32 7.53 -15.85
C ALA A 312 -0.42 8.13 -14.77
N VAL A 313 0.87 7.74 -14.71
CA VAL A 313 1.79 8.18 -13.65
C VAL A 313 2.53 9.44 -14.04
N SER A 314 2.43 10.48 -13.20
CA SER A 314 3.03 11.79 -13.46
C SER A 314 4.56 11.77 -13.46
N GLN A 315 5.10 12.77 -14.10
CA GLN A 315 6.53 13.03 -14.25
C GLN A 315 6.88 14.40 -13.62
N PRO A 316 8.12 14.58 -13.13
CA PRO A 316 9.21 13.59 -12.92
C PRO A 316 9.07 12.83 -11.60
N VAL A 317 8.50 13.42 -10.55
CA VAL A 317 8.25 12.81 -9.24
C VAL A 317 6.75 12.72 -9.00
N PRO A 318 6.18 11.52 -8.93
CA PRO A 318 4.75 11.32 -8.76
C PRO A 318 4.28 11.61 -7.32
N GLY A 319 2.98 11.53 -7.08
CA GLY A 319 2.38 11.63 -5.76
C GLY A 319 1.52 12.87 -5.53
N LEU A 320 1.83 13.98 -6.21
CA LEU A 320 1.11 15.25 -6.08
C LEU A 320 0.39 15.56 -7.41
N PRO A 321 -0.95 15.54 -7.44
CA PRO A 321 -1.72 15.87 -8.63
C PRO A 321 -1.69 17.38 -8.95
N SER A 322 -1.97 17.72 -10.19
CA SER A 322 -2.14 19.12 -10.60
C SER A 322 -3.38 19.76 -9.99
N THR A 323 -3.40 21.09 -9.90
CA THR A 323 -4.57 21.84 -9.45
C THR A 323 -5.81 21.53 -10.27
N GLU A 324 -5.66 21.39 -11.61
CA GLU A 324 -6.74 20.99 -12.51
C GLU A 324 -7.22 19.56 -12.20
N GLY A 325 -6.28 18.64 -12.00
CA GLY A 325 -6.60 17.25 -11.58
C GLY A 325 -7.42 17.21 -10.30
N ILE A 326 -7.03 17.99 -9.28
CA ILE A 326 -7.79 18.07 -8.03
C ILE A 326 -9.21 18.62 -8.27
N ARG A 327 -9.37 19.65 -9.11
CA ARG A 327 -10.68 20.19 -9.48
C ARG A 327 -11.53 19.13 -10.17
N ASN A 328 -10.97 18.41 -11.14
CA ASN A 328 -11.67 17.34 -11.84
C ASN A 328 -12.07 16.20 -10.90
N PHE A 329 -11.17 15.82 -9.98
CA PHE A 329 -11.49 14.82 -8.97
C PHE A 329 -12.66 15.25 -8.08
N LEU A 330 -12.65 16.48 -7.57
CA LEU A 330 -13.73 16.99 -6.74
C LEU A 330 -15.06 17.03 -7.51
N GLU A 331 -15.03 17.42 -8.78
CA GLU A 331 -16.22 17.47 -9.60
C GLU A 331 -16.75 16.06 -9.94
N TYR A 332 -15.91 15.23 -10.55
CA TYR A 332 -16.36 13.97 -11.16
C TYR A 332 -16.41 12.78 -10.18
N ASP A 333 -15.54 12.70 -9.20
CA ASP A 333 -15.52 11.58 -8.25
C ASP A 333 -16.27 11.87 -6.94
N ILE A 334 -16.50 13.15 -6.63
CA ILE A 334 -17.13 13.58 -5.38
C ILE A 334 -18.48 14.27 -5.61
N LYS A 335 -18.50 15.47 -6.22
CA LYS A 335 -19.71 16.31 -6.28
C LYS A 335 -20.83 15.67 -7.07
N ILE A 336 -20.57 15.28 -8.31
CA ILE A 336 -21.60 14.71 -9.19
C ILE A 336 -22.20 13.44 -8.59
N PRO A 337 -21.44 12.42 -8.16
CA PRO A 337 -22.01 11.20 -7.61
C PRO A 337 -22.75 11.39 -6.30
N MET A 338 -22.35 12.36 -5.50
CA MET A 338 -22.97 12.66 -4.20
C MET A 338 -24.06 13.75 -4.30
N GLN A 339 -24.34 14.25 -5.52
CA GLN A 339 -25.32 15.30 -5.80
C GLN A 339 -25.09 16.59 -4.99
N ILE A 340 -23.82 16.94 -4.77
CA ILE A 340 -23.42 18.14 -4.04
C ILE A 340 -23.31 19.30 -5.01
N LYS A 341 -24.02 20.38 -4.71
CA LYS A 341 -24.03 21.61 -5.52
C LYS A 341 -23.02 22.63 -5.04
N GLU A 342 -22.70 22.62 -3.75
CA GLU A 342 -21.78 23.56 -3.13
C GLU A 342 -20.34 23.28 -3.56
N ASP A 343 -19.49 24.31 -3.53
CA ASP A 343 -18.07 24.15 -3.72
C ASP A 343 -17.43 23.51 -2.49
N ILE A 344 -16.56 22.56 -2.74
CA ILE A 344 -15.80 21.85 -1.71
C ILE A 344 -14.38 22.32 -1.77
N PRO A 345 -13.90 23.05 -0.73
CA PRO A 345 -12.48 23.38 -0.63
C PRO A 345 -11.66 22.10 -0.60
N PRO A 346 -10.59 21.95 -1.42
CA PRO A 346 -9.75 20.75 -1.45
C PRO A 346 -9.26 20.32 -0.06
N GLU A 347 -8.94 21.27 0.81
CA GLU A 347 -8.43 21.05 2.16
C GLU A 347 -9.42 20.34 3.08
N ARG A 348 -10.72 20.37 2.74
CA ARG A 348 -11.74 19.59 3.45
C ARG A 348 -11.50 18.10 3.32
N LEU A 349 -10.95 17.64 2.20
CA LEU A 349 -10.75 16.22 1.87
C LEU A 349 -9.28 15.81 1.78
N LEU A 350 -8.38 16.75 1.52
CA LEU A 350 -6.98 16.52 1.17
C LEU A 350 -6.05 17.24 2.14
N TYR A 351 -4.91 16.60 2.41
CA TYR A 351 -3.78 17.18 3.13
C TYR A 351 -2.50 16.88 2.34
N LEU A 352 -2.21 17.70 1.33
CA LEU A 352 -1.14 17.46 0.35
C LEU A 352 0.18 18.15 0.69
N GLN A 353 0.26 18.92 1.77
CA GLN A 353 1.47 19.65 2.16
C GLN A 353 2.67 18.73 2.35
N LEU A 354 2.48 17.58 3.03
CA LEU A 354 3.58 16.64 3.29
C LEU A 354 4.11 15.97 2.01
N VAL A 355 3.25 15.62 1.06
CA VAL A 355 3.71 15.05 -0.21
C VAL A 355 4.41 16.10 -1.06
N GLU A 356 4.01 17.36 -1.00
CA GLU A 356 4.69 18.46 -1.68
C GLU A 356 6.11 18.66 -1.12
N GLU A 357 6.27 18.65 0.20
CA GLU A 357 7.58 18.71 0.86
C GLU A 357 8.47 17.54 0.45
N VAL A 358 7.95 16.30 0.52
CA VAL A 358 8.67 15.08 0.14
C VAL A 358 9.09 15.13 -1.34
N LYS A 359 8.22 15.60 -2.22
CA LYS A 359 8.55 15.77 -3.64
C LYS A 359 9.73 16.70 -3.83
N LYS A 360 9.74 17.87 -3.17
CA LYS A 360 10.86 18.84 -3.20
C LYS A 360 12.15 18.21 -2.67
N GLU A 361 12.09 17.42 -1.60
CA GLU A 361 13.26 16.72 -1.04
C GLU A 361 13.85 15.71 -2.02
N ILE A 362 13.01 14.89 -2.68
CA ILE A 362 13.44 13.90 -3.66
C ILE A 362 14.08 14.60 -4.89
N GLU A 363 13.44 15.65 -5.43
CA GLU A 363 13.96 16.42 -6.57
C GLU A 363 15.30 17.08 -6.24
N ALA A 364 15.47 17.61 -5.03
CA ALA A 364 16.74 18.19 -4.58
C ALA A 364 17.84 17.13 -4.46
N GLY A 365 17.51 15.92 -3.99
CA GLY A 365 18.42 14.78 -3.93
C GLY A 365 18.92 14.37 -5.33
N GLN A 366 18.00 14.23 -6.30
CA GLN A 366 18.35 13.87 -7.69
C GLN A 366 19.28 14.89 -8.36
N ARG A 367 19.08 16.18 -8.12
CA ARG A 367 19.96 17.23 -8.66
C ARG A 367 21.38 17.18 -8.12
N ARG A 368 21.57 16.70 -6.88
CA ARG A 368 22.91 16.52 -6.29
C ARG A 368 23.65 15.32 -6.83
N THR A 369 22.92 14.24 -7.16
CA THR A 369 23.50 13.00 -7.69
C THR A 369 23.89 13.13 -9.18
N ASN A 370 23.25 14.05 -9.92
CA ASN A 370 23.50 14.29 -11.34
C ASN A 370 24.57 15.40 -11.59
N ARG A 371 25.17 15.93 -10.54
CA ARG A 371 26.32 16.83 -10.57
C ARG A 371 27.60 16.11 -10.16
#